data_467489fbba1c71323c55060f01ee11f1
#
_entry.id   467489fbba1c71323c55060f01ee11f1
#
_cell.length_a   1.000
_cell.length_b   1.000
_cell.length_c   1.000
_cell.angle_alpha   90.00
_cell.angle_beta   90.00
_cell.angle_gamma   90.00
#
_symmetry.space_group_name_H-M   'P 1'
#
loop_
_entity.id
_entity.type
_entity.pdbx_description
1 polymer ?
#
loop_
_entity_poly.entity_id
_entity_poly.type
_entity_poly.pdbx_seq_one_letter_code
_entity_poly.pdbx_strand_id
1 'polypeptide(L)'
;MPTVISDASVLIGLGAAGQIELLRGFYAQVLVPPAVWAEVTSAGTRPGAAEAHAAKNQGWLQLRAPAATPLLAHLRRTLDAGEAEALALATELPECLLLLDDADGRETALQMGLDFTGTVGVLLRAKRVGRLPAVKPVLDQLVQHHRFRVGRTLYEAVLRQAGEAL
;
A
#
# COMPACT_ATOMS: atom_id res chain seq x y z
N MET A 1 -1.95 15.84 -8.33
CA MET A 1 -1.53 14.59 -7.66
C MET A 1 -2.64 13.54 -7.85
N PRO A 2 -2.29 12.31 -8.14
CA PRO A 2 -3.29 11.27 -8.35
C PRO A 2 -3.96 10.83 -7.04
N THR A 3 -5.14 10.24 -7.17
CA THR A 3 -5.80 9.50 -6.10
C THR A 3 -5.32 8.06 -6.13
N VAL A 4 -5.11 7.47 -4.97
CA VAL A 4 -4.72 6.06 -4.86
C VAL A 4 -5.69 5.29 -3.98
N ILE A 5 -5.74 3.98 -4.20
CA ILE A 5 -6.44 3.03 -3.33
C ILE A 5 -5.37 2.16 -2.69
N SER A 6 -5.38 2.03 -1.37
CA SER A 6 -4.36 1.25 -0.66
C SER A 6 -4.92 -0.05 -0.09
N ASP A 7 -4.12 -1.12 -0.18
CA ASP A 7 -4.34 -2.33 0.61
C ASP A 7 -3.88 -2.12 2.07
N ALA A 8 -4.12 -3.13 2.90
CA ALA A 8 -3.73 -3.08 4.31
C ALA A 8 -2.21 -3.19 4.50
N SER A 9 -1.54 -4.03 3.71
CA SER A 9 -0.11 -4.32 3.85
C SER A 9 0.75 -3.07 3.68
N VAL A 10 0.44 -2.23 2.70
CA VAL A 10 1.17 -0.98 2.45
C VAL A 10 0.98 0.00 3.61
N LEU A 11 -0.25 0.17 4.09
CA LEU A 11 -0.53 1.07 5.22
C LEU A 11 0.13 0.59 6.52
N ILE A 12 0.03 -0.71 6.81
CA ILE A 12 0.64 -1.30 8.00
C ILE A 12 2.16 -1.18 7.94
N GLY A 13 2.75 -1.53 6.80
CA GLY A 13 4.20 -1.46 6.62
C GLY A 13 4.75 -0.04 6.73
N LEU A 14 4.19 0.90 6.00
CA LEU A 14 4.62 2.30 6.06
C LEU A 14 4.35 2.93 7.42
N GLY A 15 3.22 2.61 8.04
CA GLY A 15 2.90 3.09 9.39
C GLY A 15 3.91 2.58 10.42
N ALA A 16 4.20 1.29 10.38
CA ALA A 16 5.18 0.65 11.26
C ALA A 16 6.58 1.22 11.11
N ALA A 17 6.96 1.59 9.90
CA ALA A 17 8.26 2.21 9.61
C ALA A 17 8.27 3.74 9.84
N GLY A 18 7.16 4.32 10.29
CA GLY A 18 7.05 5.76 10.50
C GLY A 18 7.03 6.57 9.21
N GLN A 19 6.62 5.97 8.08
CA GLN A 19 6.73 6.57 6.75
C GLN A 19 5.37 6.82 6.06
N ILE A 20 4.26 6.73 6.78
CA ILE A 20 2.93 6.88 6.19
C ILE A 20 2.71 8.28 5.57
N GLU A 21 3.37 9.31 6.11
CA GLU A 21 3.28 10.67 5.60
C GLU A 21 3.84 10.82 4.18
N LEU A 22 4.65 9.87 3.70
CA LEU A 22 5.09 9.86 2.30
C LEU A 22 3.89 9.80 1.34
N LEU A 23 2.84 9.07 1.71
CA LEU A 23 1.63 8.96 0.89
C LEU A 23 0.95 10.31 0.73
N ARG A 24 0.84 11.08 1.81
CA ARG A 24 0.29 12.44 1.77
C ARG A 24 1.10 13.36 0.85
N GLY A 25 2.40 13.16 0.81
CA GLY A 25 3.29 13.95 -0.05
C GLY A 25 3.20 13.62 -1.53
N PHE A 26 2.75 12.41 -1.88
CA PHE A 26 2.73 11.93 -3.26
C PHE A 26 1.34 11.93 -3.90
N TYR A 27 0.29 11.82 -3.09
CA TYR A 27 -1.07 11.59 -3.55
C TYR A 27 -2.02 12.62 -2.98
N ALA A 28 -2.97 13.05 -3.79
CA ALA A 28 -3.99 14.00 -3.38
C ALA A 28 -4.89 13.40 -2.29
N GLN A 29 -5.15 12.10 -2.42
CA GLN A 29 -6.06 11.38 -1.56
C GLN A 29 -5.73 9.89 -1.57
N VAL A 30 -5.81 9.28 -0.40
CA VAL A 30 -5.70 7.83 -0.23
C VAL A 30 -7.07 7.28 0.12
N LEU A 31 -7.62 6.44 -0.75
CA LEU A 31 -8.87 5.75 -0.52
C LEU A 31 -8.62 4.38 0.09
N VAL A 32 -9.41 4.04 1.08
CA VAL A 32 -9.27 2.78 1.82
C VAL A 32 -10.64 2.10 1.90
N PRO A 33 -10.77 0.90 1.31
CA PRO A 33 -12.00 0.13 1.45
C PRO A 33 -12.28 -0.28 2.90
N PRO A 34 -13.55 -0.54 3.25
CA PRO A 34 -13.92 -0.93 4.63
C PRO A 34 -13.18 -2.16 5.16
N ALA A 35 -12.98 -3.20 4.34
CA ALA A 35 -12.26 -4.39 4.77
C ALA A 35 -10.77 -4.11 5.04
N VAL A 36 -10.15 -3.22 4.25
CA VAL A 36 -8.78 -2.77 4.49
C VAL A 36 -8.70 -1.97 5.80
N TRP A 37 -9.62 -1.05 6.00
CA TRP A 37 -9.69 -0.26 7.23
C TRP A 37 -9.85 -1.15 8.46
N ALA A 38 -10.74 -2.14 8.40
CA ALA A 38 -10.94 -3.10 9.46
C ALA A 38 -9.65 -3.86 9.80
N GLU A 39 -8.90 -4.29 8.80
CA GLU A 39 -7.63 -4.99 8.99
C GLU A 39 -6.57 -4.09 9.63
N VAL A 40 -6.42 -2.85 9.16
CA VAL A 40 -5.44 -1.89 9.69
C VAL A 40 -5.74 -1.54 11.14
N THR A 41 -7.01 -1.48 11.52
CA THR A 41 -7.45 -1.03 12.86
C THR A 41 -7.89 -2.13 13.81
N SER A 42 -7.99 -3.39 13.34
CA SER A 42 -8.63 -4.49 14.07
C SER A 42 -7.99 -4.84 15.40
N ALA A 43 -6.69 -4.62 15.57
CA ALA A 43 -5.98 -5.00 16.78
C ALA A 43 -5.77 -3.85 17.77
N GLY A 44 -6.31 -2.67 17.52
CA GLY A 44 -6.17 -1.49 18.38
C GLY A 44 -4.72 -0.99 18.57
N THR A 45 -3.78 -1.91 18.64
CA THR A 45 -2.34 -1.64 18.83
C THR A 45 -1.49 -2.03 17.64
N ARG A 46 -2.12 -2.41 16.51
CA ARG A 46 -1.37 -2.78 15.30
C ARG A 46 -0.53 -1.60 14.81
N PRO A 47 0.73 -1.83 14.40
CA PRO A 47 1.57 -0.77 13.84
C PRO A 47 0.87 -0.07 12.68
N GLY A 48 0.88 1.25 12.68
CA GLY A 48 0.23 2.05 11.66
C GLY A 48 -1.22 2.43 11.94
N ALA A 49 -1.91 1.81 12.91
CA ALA A 49 -3.30 2.12 13.20
C ALA A 49 -3.51 3.57 13.67
N ALA A 50 -2.67 4.04 14.59
CA ALA A 50 -2.75 5.42 15.09
C ALA A 50 -2.49 6.44 13.98
N GLU A 51 -1.51 6.18 13.14
CA GLU A 51 -1.15 7.02 12.00
C GLU A 51 -2.25 7.05 10.95
N ALA A 52 -2.90 5.90 10.70
CA ALA A 52 -4.04 5.81 9.78
C ALA A 52 -5.25 6.58 10.32
N HIS A 53 -5.53 6.48 11.62
CA HIS A 53 -6.58 7.28 12.25
C HIS A 53 -6.29 8.78 12.15
N ALA A 54 -5.05 9.20 12.39
CA ALA A 54 -4.65 10.60 12.25
C ALA A 54 -4.83 11.07 10.79
N ALA A 55 -4.43 10.28 9.82
CA ALA A 55 -4.58 10.58 8.39
C ALA A 55 -6.06 10.73 7.99
N LYS A 56 -6.92 9.85 8.53
CA LYS A 56 -8.37 9.94 8.32
C LYS A 56 -8.94 11.22 8.93
N ASN A 57 -8.56 11.55 10.17
CA ASN A 57 -9.01 12.76 10.84
C ASN A 57 -8.55 14.03 10.12
N GLN A 58 -7.39 14.00 9.50
CA GLN A 58 -6.85 15.09 8.68
C GLN A 58 -7.48 15.18 7.29
N GLY A 59 -8.24 14.17 6.89
CA GLY A 59 -9.04 14.16 5.66
C GLY A 59 -8.33 13.71 4.38
N TRP A 60 -7.04 13.38 4.43
CA TRP A 60 -6.33 12.90 3.24
C TRP A 60 -6.42 11.37 3.05
N LEU A 61 -6.82 10.64 4.07
CA LEU A 61 -7.21 9.24 3.97
C LEU A 61 -8.72 9.15 4.16
N GLN A 62 -9.41 8.52 3.20
CA GLN A 62 -10.88 8.43 3.23
C GLN A 62 -11.33 7.01 2.99
N LEU A 63 -12.36 6.59 3.73
CA LEU A 63 -13.00 5.30 3.51
C LEU A 63 -13.93 5.39 2.31
N ARG A 64 -13.84 4.38 1.44
CA ARG A 64 -14.74 4.25 0.30
C ARG A 64 -14.99 2.79 -0.02
N ALA A 65 -16.24 2.39 -0.02
CA ALA A 65 -16.66 1.04 -0.36
C ALA A 65 -16.83 0.89 -1.87
N PRO A 66 -16.42 -0.25 -2.46
CA PRO A 66 -16.83 -0.57 -3.82
C PRO A 66 -18.31 -0.90 -3.86
N ALA A 67 -18.94 -0.78 -5.06
CA ALA A 67 -20.30 -1.24 -5.27
C ALA A 67 -20.39 -2.77 -5.12
N ALA A 68 -21.53 -3.25 -4.64
CA ALA A 68 -21.79 -4.69 -4.56
C ALA A 68 -22.10 -5.22 -5.97
N THR A 69 -21.08 -5.73 -6.63
CA THR A 69 -21.14 -6.22 -8.01
C THR A 69 -20.77 -7.70 -8.11
N PRO A 70 -21.13 -8.38 -9.21
CA PRO A 70 -20.66 -9.74 -9.48
C PRO A 70 -19.13 -9.83 -9.50
N LEU A 71 -18.43 -8.79 -9.96
CA LEU A 71 -16.97 -8.73 -9.95
C LEU A 71 -16.43 -8.82 -8.52
N LEU A 72 -16.97 -8.03 -7.59
CA LEU A 72 -16.53 -8.09 -6.19
C LEU A 72 -16.76 -9.48 -5.59
N ALA A 73 -17.91 -10.09 -5.84
CA ALA A 73 -18.20 -11.44 -5.38
C ALA A 73 -17.22 -12.46 -5.97
N HIS A 74 -16.86 -12.31 -7.23
CA HIS A 74 -15.87 -13.17 -7.90
C HIS A 74 -14.47 -13.01 -7.29
N LEU A 75 -14.01 -11.79 -7.08
CA LEU A 75 -12.70 -11.50 -6.51
C LEU A 75 -12.56 -12.06 -5.08
N ARG A 76 -13.63 -12.03 -4.30
CA ARG A 76 -13.66 -12.58 -2.94
C ARG A 76 -13.46 -14.09 -2.86
N ARG A 77 -13.57 -14.80 -3.98
CA ARG A 77 -13.36 -16.24 -4.02
C ARG A 77 -11.89 -16.66 -3.94
N THR A 78 -11.00 -15.81 -4.43
CA THR A 78 -9.58 -16.13 -4.58
C THR A 78 -8.66 -15.16 -3.82
N LEU A 79 -9.16 -13.99 -3.45
CA LEU A 79 -8.41 -12.95 -2.74
C LEU A 79 -9.02 -12.71 -1.37
N ASP A 80 -8.22 -12.15 -0.46
CA ASP A 80 -8.78 -11.71 0.81
C ASP A 80 -9.75 -10.52 0.62
N ALA A 81 -10.52 -10.21 1.66
CA ALA A 81 -11.57 -9.21 1.55
C ALA A 81 -11.02 -7.82 1.21
N GLY A 82 -9.88 -7.43 1.78
CA GLY A 82 -9.26 -6.12 1.52
C GLY A 82 -8.77 -5.98 0.10
N GLU A 83 -8.07 -6.99 -0.41
CA GLU A 83 -7.59 -7.01 -1.79
C GLU A 83 -8.75 -7.01 -2.79
N ALA A 84 -9.76 -7.84 -2.56
CA ALA A 84 -10.94 -7.90 -3.42
C ALA A 84 -11.65 -6.55 -3.49
N GLU A 85 -11.86 -5.90 -2.36
CA GLU A 85 -12.49 -4.58 -2.33
C GLU A 85 -11.64 -3.51 -3.01
N ALA A 86 -10.32 -3.53 -2.79
CA ALA A 86 -9.41 -2.57 -3.42
C ALA A 86 -9.41 -2.68 -4.95
N LEU A 87 -9.34 -3.90 -5.48
CA LEU A 87 -9.38 -4.16 -6.92
C LEU A 87 -10.73 -3.78 -7.53
N ALA A 88 -11.83 -4.14 -6.86
CA ALA A 88 -13.16 -3.78 -7.33
C ALA A 88 -13.36 -2.26 -7.37
N LEU A 89 -12.92 -1.56 -6.32
CA LEU A 89 -12.99 -0.09 -6.26
C LEU A 89 -12.17 0.56 -7.37
N ALA A 90 -11.01 0.01 -7.69
CA ALA A 90 -10.15 0.53 -8.76
C ALA A 90 -10.83 0.51 -10.13
N THR A 91 -11.71 -0.45 -10.39
CA THR A 91 -12.47 -0.50 -11.65
C THR A 91 -13.51 0.62 -11.77
N GLU A 92 -13.92 1.20 -10.65
CA GLU A 92 -14.89 2.29 -10.60
C GLU A 92 -14.25 3.67 -10.76
N LEU A 93 -12.93 3.74 -10.63
CA LEU A 93 -12.17 4.99 -10.58
C LEU A 93 -11.09 5.00 -11.66
N PRO A 94 -11.40 5.52 -12.85
CA PRO A 94 -10.41 5.68 -13.91
C PRO A 94 -9.20 6.48 -13.42
N GLU A 95 -8.01 6.13 -13.91
CA GLU A 95 -6.75 6.80 -13.56
C GLU A 95 -6.34 6.68 -12.10
N CYS A 96 -6.93 5.75 -11.35
CA CYS A 96 -6.53 5.47 -9.98
C CYS A 96 -5.36 4.49 -9.96
N LEU A 97 -4.41 4.72 -9.04
CA LEU A 97 -3.30 3.82 -8.78
C LEU A 97 -3.62 2.97 -7.56
N LEU A 98 -3.30 1.68 -7.63
CA LEU A 98 -3.38 0.78 -6.48
C LEU A 98 -2.04 0.74 -5.73
N LEU A 99 -2.10 0.76 -4.41
CA LEU A 99 -0.96 0.43 -3.54
C LEU A 99 -1.17 -1.00 -3.05
N LEU A 100 -0.33 -1.93 -3.49
CA LEU A 100 -0.60 -3.35 -3.40
C LEU A 100 0.72 -4.13 -3.28
N ASP A 101 0.92 -4.85 -2.19
CA ASP A 101 2.15 -5.64 -1.95
C ASP A 101 1.99 -7.13 -2.23
N ASP A 102 0.79 -7.68 -2.04
CA ASP A 102 0.56 -9.12 -2.19
C ASP A 102 0.70 -9.60 -3.63
N ALA A 103 1.36 -10.75 -3.82
CA ALA A 103 1.62 -11.31 -5.14
C ALA A 103 0.34 -11.68 -5.89
N ASP A 104 -0.62 -12.29 -5.22
CA ASP A 104 -1.88 -12.70 -5.85
C ASP A 104 -2.72 -11.50 -6.26
N GLY A 105 -2.77 -10.48 -5.41
CA GLY A 105 -3.43 -9.22 -5.72
C GLY A 105 -2.79 -8.51 -6.91
N ARG A 106 -1.46 -8.47 -6.96
CA ARG A 106 -0.70 -7.87 -8.07
C ARG A 106 -0.93 -8.59 -9.38
N GLU A 107 -0.92 -9.92 -9.37
CA GLU A 107 -1.20 -10.70 -10.57
C GLU A 107 -2.61 -10.44 -11.09
N THR A 108 -3.60 -10.41 -10.20
CA THR A 108 -4.97 -10.09 -10.57
C THR A 108 -5.09 -8.66 -11.12
N ALA A 109 -4.45 -7.69 -10.49
CA ALA A 109 -4.43 -6.31 -10.98
C ALA A 109 -3.84 -6.23 -12.40
N LEU A 110 -2.74 -6.95 -12.64
CA LEU A 110 -2.11 -7.02 -13.96
C LEU A 110 -3.06 -7.60 -15.01
N GLN A 111 -3.75 -8.71 -14.69
CA GLN A 111 -4.74 -9.32 -15.57
C GLN A 111 -5.92 -8.40 -15.86
N MET A 112 -6.29 -7.56 -14.90
CA MET A 112 -7.38 -6.58 -15.05
C MET A 112 -6.94 -5.28 -15.73
N GLY A 113 -5.67 -5.13 -16.07
CA GLY A 113 -5.14 -3.91 -16.67
C GLY A 113 -5.09 -2.72 -15.71
N LEU A 114 -4.98 -2.97 -14.41
CA LEU A 114 -4.93 -1.94 -13.37
C LEU A 114 -3.48 -1.61 -13.02
N ASP A 115 -3.19 -0.33 -12.89
CA ASP A 115 -1.86 0.13 -12.47
C ASP A 115 -1.69 0.00 -10.97
N PHE A 116 -0.51 -0.47 -10.55
CA PHE A 116 -0.20 -0.62 -9.13
C PHE A 116 1.28 -0.35 -8.85
N THR A 117 1.55 -0.02 -7.59
CA THR A 117 2.88 0.01 -6.99
C THR A 117 2.77 -0.55 -5.57
N GLY A 118 3.89 -0.77 -4.91
CA GLY A 118 3.90 -1.29 -3.54
C GLY A 118 4.77 -0.46 -2.62
N THR A 119 4.99 -0.97 -1.41
CA THR A 119 5.82 -0.31 -0.39
C THR A 119 7.21 0.04 -0.93
N VAL A 120 7.87 -0.91 -1.59
CA VAL A 120 9.21 -0.67 -2.17
C VAL A 120 9.18 0.45 -3.20
N GLY A 121 8.18 0.48 -4.07
CA GLY A 121 8.03 1.54 -5.07
C GLY A 121 7.85 2.91 -4.45
N VAL A 122 7.08 3.00 -3.36
CA VAL A 122 6.91 4.25 -2.60
C VAL A 122 8.23 4.71 -1.99
N LEU A 123 8.98 3.79 -1.38
CA LEU A 123 10.28 4.12 -0.79
C LEU A 123 11.31 4.57 -1.84
N LEU A 124 11.38 3.90 -2.97
CA LEU A 124 12.28 4.27 -4.06
C LEU A 124 11.93 5.65 -4.64
N ARG A 125 10.64 5.93 -4.80
CA ARG A 125 10.19 7.25 -5.22
C ARG A 125 10.57 8.31 -4.20
N ALA A 126 10.40 8.03 -2.90
CA ALA A 126 10.75 8.96 -1.82
C ALA A 126 12.25 9.28 -1.82
N LYS A 127 13.09 8.28 -2.02
CA LYS A 127 14.54 8.47 -2.17
C LYS A 127 14.87 9.36 -3.37
N ARG A 128 14.29 9.06 -4.51
CA ARG A 128 14.57 9.78 -5.76
C ARG A 128 14.21 11.25 -5.69
N VAL A 129 13.12 11.60 -4.99
CA VAL A 129 12.68 13.00 -4.86
C VAL A 129 13.19 13.68 -3.59
N GLY A 130 14.11 13.04 -2.86
CA GLY A 130 14.77 13.63 -1.69
C GLY A 130 13.92 13.67 -0.42
N ARG A 131 12.82 12.92 -0.36
CA ARG A 131 11.95 12.85 0.83
C ARG A 131 12.36 11.74 1.80
N LEU A 132 13.23 10.85 1.37
CA LEU A 132 13.81 9.80 2.20
C LEU A 132 15.32 9.79 1.98
N PRO A 133 16.13 9.95 3.03
CA PRO A 133 17.60 10.01 2.85
C PRO A 133 18.18 8.66 2.45
N ALA A 134 17.62 7.55 2.94
CA ALA A 134 18.08 6.21 2.63
C ALA A 134 16.92 5.20 2.69
N VAL A 135 16.88 4.29 1.74
CA VAL A 135 15.89 3.20 1.67
C VAL A 135 16.28 2.05 2.60
N LYS A 136 17.58 1.73 2.67
CA LYS A 136 18.09 0.57 3.41
C LYS A 136 17.60 0.49 4.86
N PRO A 137 17.71 1.52 5.70
CA PRO A 137 17.26 1.42 7.08
C PRO A 137 15.77 1.11 7.22
N VAL A 138 14.94 1.70 6.35
CA VAL A 138 13.50 1.47 6.35
C VAL A 138 13.18 0.05 5.88
N LEU A 139 13.83 -0.40 4.80
CA LEU A 139 13.65 -1.75 4.27
C LEU A 139 14.08 -2.81 5.28
N ASP A 140 15.21 -2.62 5.94
CA ASP A 140 15.71 -3.51 7.00
C ASP A 140 14.70 -3.62 8.15
N GLN A 141 14.14 -2.50 8.58
CA GLN A 141 13.12 -2.47 9.62
C GLN A 141 11.87 -3.25 9.21
N LEU A 142 11.41 -3.08 7.98
CA LEU A 142 10.25 -3.81 7.47
C LEU A 142 10.49 -5.31 7.42
N VAL A 143 11.65 -5.73 6.94
CA VAL A 143 12.02 -7.15 6.85
C VAL A 143 12.14 -7.78 8.22
N GLN A 144 12.77 -7.09 9.18
CA GLN A 144 13.04 -7.63 10.52
C GLN A 144 11.80 -7.67 11.42
N HIS A 145 10.93 -6.66 11.35
CA HIS A 145 9.90 -6.45 12.36
C HIS A 145 8.47 -6.65 11.86
N HIS A 146 8.22 -6.63 10.54
CA HIS A 146 6.87 -6.57 10.02
C HIS A 146 6.53 -7.65 9.01
N ARG A 147 7.29 -8.75 8.99
CA ARG A 147 7.07 -9.87 8.07
C ARG A 147 7.03 -9.47 6.59
N PHE A 148 7.65 -8.35 6.27
CA PHE A 148 7.78 -7.92 4.89
C PHE A 148 8.78 -8.84 4.19
N ARG A 149 8.29 -9.63 3.23
CA ARG A 149 9.11 -10.65 2.58
C ARG A 149 9.81 -10.06 1.36
N VAL A 150 11.12 -9.94 1.46
CA VAL A 150 11.98 -9.52 0.36
C VAL A 150 13.07 -10.56 0.22
N GLY A 151 13.09 -11.26 -0.91
CA GLY A 151 14.19 -12.16 -1.21
C GLY A 151 15.49 -11.40 -1.43
N ARG A 152 16.63 -12.09 -1.28
CA ARG A 152 17.95 -11.47 -1.40
C ARG A 152 18.12 -10.73 -2.74
N THR A 153 17.73 -11.36 -3.85
CA THR A 153 17.86 -10.77 -5.18
C THR A 153 17.10 -9.46 -5.31
N LEU A 154 15.86 -9.42 -4.82
CA LEU A 154 15.06 -8.20 -4.83
C LEU A 154 15.64 -7.15 -3.90
N TYR A 155 16.05 -7.53 -2.71
CA TYR A 155 16.69 -6.63 -1.74
C TYR A 155 17.89 -5.91 -2.35
N GLU A 156 18.81 -6.68 -2.95
CA GLU A 156 19.99 -6.12 -3.61
C GLU A 156 19.62 -5.22 -4.79
N ALA A 157 18.63 -5.61 -5.58
CA ALA A 157 18.16 -4.80 -6.71
C ALA A 157 17.55 -3.46 -6.25
N VAL A 158 16.80 -3.48 -5.16
CA VAL A 158 16.22 -2.26 -4.56
C VAL A 158 17.32 -1.30 -4.11
N LEU A 159 18.33 -1.79 -3.41
CA LEU A 159 19.44 -0.94 -2.96
C LEU A 159 20.23 -0.37 -4.13
N ARG A 160 20.45 -1.14 -5.19
CA ARG A 160 21.09 -0.61 -6.42
C ARG A 160 20.27 0.51 -7.05
N GLN A 161 18.95 0.32 -7.17
CA GLN A 161 18.06 1.36 -7.69
C GLN A 161 18.06 2.61 -6.82
N ALA A 162 18.19 2.45 -5.51
CA ALA A 162 18.30 3.56 -4.58
C ALA A 162 19.69 4.24 -4.58
N GLY A 163 20.67 3.65 -5.27
CA GLY A 163 22.06 4.14 -5.25
C GLY A 163 22.76 3.90 -3.91
N GLU A 164 22.35 2.85 -3.19
CA GLU A 164 22.87 2.52 -1.86
C GLU A 164 23.73 1.26 -1.88
N ALA A 165 24.71 1.22 -0.98
CA ALA A 165 25.56 0.04 -0.83
C ALA A 165 24.80 -1.14 -0.22
N LEU A 166 25.20 -2.36 -0.62
CA LEU A 166 24.62 -3.61 -0.13
C LEU A 166 25.00 -3.89 1.33
#